data_556bb257a39c77e290196e0742a3f9c9
#
_entry.id   556bb257a39c77e290196e0742a3f9c9
#
_cell.length_a   1.000
_cell.length_b   1.000
_cell.length_c   1.000
_cell.angle_alpha   90.00
_cell.angle_beta   90.00
_cell.angle_gamma   90.00
#
_symmetry.space_group_name_H-M   'P 1'
#
loop_
_entity.id
_entity.type
_entity.pdbx_description
1 polymer ?
#
loop_
_entity_poly.entity_id
_entity_poly.type
_entity_poly.pdbx_seq_one_letter_code
_entity_poly.pdbx_strand_id
1 'polypeptide(L)'
;MIRNIAFDLGGVVLALSYEQAVRRFEEIGLRDSRRHLDAFEQKGIFGALESGQITAEDFRSELSIMVGRELTMEECYTAWHGYVDHVPRRNLEAILDLRARGYKVCLLSNTNPFMMQWANRDFDGEGHPIGYFFDAMYLSYECKVMKPRREIFDIMLRGQQSLPEETVFVDDGPRNVEAAAAMGMRTLCPQNNEDWRAMLDEVLACKERESID
;
A
#
# COMPACT_ATOMS: atom_id res chain seq x y z
N MET A 1 -11.61 8.53 -20.74
CA MET A 1 -11.86 7.05 -20.53
C MET A 1 -10.85 6.56 -19.54
N ILE A 2 -11.27 5.76 -18.53
CA ILE A 2 -10.33 5.16 -17.56
C ILE A 2 -9.48 4.11 -18.28
N ARG A 3 -8.16 4.15 -18.02
CA ARG A 3 -7.15 3.25 -18.58
C ARG A 3 -6.21 2.70 -17.51
N ASN A 4 -6.11 3.40 -16.39
CA ASN A 4 -5.17 3.10 -15.33
C ASN A 4 -5.91 2.96 -14.00
N ILE A 5 -5.57 1.93 -13.22
CA ILE A 5 -6.12 1.69 -11.90
C ILE A 5 -4.94 1.52 -10.94
N ALA A 6 -4.87 2.41 -9.95
CA ALA A 6 -3.84 2.37 -8.92
C ALA A 6 -4.46 1.91 -7.59
N PHE A 7 -3.89 0.89 -6.99
CA PHE A 7 -4.33 0.33 -5.72
C PHE A 7 -3.32 0.65 -4.61
N ASP A 8 -3.82 0.99 -3.43
CA ASP A 8 -3.02 0.84 -2.22
C ASP A 8 -2.86 -0.65 -1.88
N LEU A 9 -1.85 -0.96 -1.06
CA LEU A 9 -1.58 -2.31 -0.58
C LEU A 9 -2.41 -2.63 0.65
N GLY A 10 -2.13 -1.92 1.73
CA GLY A 10 -2.77 -2.16 3.03
C GLY A 10 -4.23 -1.72 3.05
N GLY A 11 -5.10 -2.51 3.67
CA GLY A 11 -6.53 -2.21 3.72
C GLY A 11 -7.30 -2.47 2.42
N VAL A 12 -6.63 -2.45 1.27
CA VAL A 12 -7.24 -2.56 -0.06
C VAL A 12 -6.93 -3.90 -0.73
N VAL A 13 -5.65 -4.18 -1.02
CA VAL A 13 -5.23 -5.45 -1.64
C VAL A 13 -5.07 -6.53 -0.59
N LEU A 14 -4.46 -6.21 0.54
CA LEU A 14 -4.36 -7.07 1.71
C LEU A 14 -5.14 -6.49 2.90
N ALA A 15 -5.65 -7.35 3.76
CA ALA A 15 -6.27 -6.98 5.03
C ALA A 15 -5.18 -6.69 6.07
N LEU A 16 -5.35 -5.58 6.81
CA LEU A 16 -4.43 -5.16 7.86
C LEU A 16 -4.94 -5.53 9.26
N SER A 17 -4.01 -5.86 10.15
CA SER A 17 -4.25 -6.04 11.58
C SER A 17 -3.34 -5.13 12.42
N TYR A 18 -3.79 -3.91 12.71
CA TYR A 18 -3.07 -2.98 13.58
C TYR A 18 -2.78 -3.59 14.96
N GLU A 19 -3.77 -4.25 15.57
CA GLU A 19 -3.65 -4.86 16.89
C GLU A 19 -2.60 -5.98 16.93
N GLN A 20 -2.46 -6.73 15.86
CA GLN A 20 -1.41 -7.75 15.74
C GLN A 20 -0.03 -7.10 15.61
N ALA A 21 0.10 -6.04 14.82
CA ALA A 21 1.34 -5.29 14.70
C ALA A 21 1.79 -4.74 16.07
N VAL A 22 0.87 -4.10 16.81
CA VAL A 22 1.14 -3.61 18.17
C VAL A 22 1.70 -4.73 19.04
N ARG A 23 1.03 -5.89 19.10
CA ARG A 23 1.50 -7.05 19.89
C ARG A 23 2.89 -7.52 19.46
N ARG A 24 3.15 -7.62 18.16
CA ARG A 24 4.46 -8.07 17.64
C ARG A 24 5.59 -7.10 18.02
N PHE A 25 5.35 -5.80 17.95
CA PHE A 25 6.34 -4.82 18.41
C PHE A 25 6.53 -4.84 19.94
N GLU A 26 5.49 -5.09 20.72
CA GLU A 26 5.59 -5.29 22.17
C GLU A 26 6.39 -6.57 22.52
N GLU A 27 6.20 -7.66 21.79
CA GLU A 27 6.93 -8.93 21.97
C GLU A 27 8.44 -8.75 21.79
N ILE A 28 8.90 -7.89 20.90
CA ILE A 28 10.33 -7.58 20.72
C ILE A 28 10.86 -6.54 21.73
N GLY A 29 9.99 -5.97 22.57
CA GLY A 29 10.35 -5.09 23.67
C GLY A 29 10.02 -3.60 23.48
N LEU A 30 9.35 -3.22 22.40
CA LEU A 30 8.92 -1.83 22.19
C LEU A 30 7.77 -1.49 23.15
N ARG A 31 8.09 -0.69 24.19
CA ARG A 31 7.08 -0.23 25.15
C ARG A 31 6.19 0.84 24.52
N ASP A 32 4.93 0.87 24.95
CA ASP A 32 3.94 1.85 24.44
C ASP A 32 3.84 1.87 22.90
N SER A 33 3.91 0.69 22.26
CA SER A 33 3.92 0.52 20.78
C SER A 33 2.84 1.35 20.10
N ARG A 34 1.64 1.50 20.70
CA ARG A 34 0.54 2.32 20.19
C ARG A 34 0.86 3.81 20.00
N ARG A 35 1.92 4.32 20.64
CA ARG A 35 2.38 5.71 20.45
C ARG A 35 3.28 5.86 19.22
N HIS A 36 3.85 4.78 18.77
CA HIS A 36 4.81 4.74 17.67
C HIS A 36 4.19 4.26 16.36
N LEU A 37 3.19 3.37 16.47
CA LEU A 37 2.51 2.76 15.34
C LEU A 37 1.20 3.49 15.03
N ASP A 38 0.87 3.57 13.76
CA ASP A 38 -0.39 4.12 13.27
C ASP A 38 -0.96 3.19 12.17
N ALA A 39 -2.25 3.27 11.93
CA ALA A 39 -2.91 2.47 10.91
C ALA A 39 -2.71 3.04 9.48
N PHE A 40 -2.46 4.35 9.37
CA PHE A 40 -2.42 5.07 8.08
C PHE A 40 -1.12 5.86 7.85
N GLU A 41 -0.54 6.47 8.89
CA GLU A 41 0.62 7.36 8.76
C GLU A 41 1.63 7.12 9.88
N GLN A 42 2.72 6.43 9.57
CA GLN A 42 3.79 6.17 10.52
C GLN A 42 4.57 7.45 10.85
N LYS A 43 5.09 7.55 12.11
CA LYS A 43 5.87 8.69 12.61
C LYS A 43 7.24 8.25 13.13
N GLY A 44 8.11 9.23 13.39
CA GLY A 44 9.45 8.95 13.90
C GLY A 44 10.24 8.03 12.97
N ILE A 45 10.95 7.06 13.53
CA ILE A 45 11.76 6.10 12.75
C ILE A 45 10.91 5.24 11.81
N PHE A 46 9.66 4.95 12.17
CA PHE A 46 8.73 4.19 11.35
C PHE A 46 8.38 4.96 10.06
N GLY A 47 8.02 6.23 10.18
CA GLY A 47 7.78 7.10 9.04
C GLY A 47 9.04 7.41 8.24
N ALA A 48 10.20 7.52 8.89
CA ALA A 48 11.49 7.70 8.22
C ALA A 48 11.84 6.48 7.36
N LEU A 49 11.54 5.26 7.82
CA LEU A 49 11.70 4.03 7.05
C LEU A 49 10.77 4.01 5.83
N GLU A 50 9.47 4.28 6.02
CA GLU A 50 8.49 4.27 4.92
C GLU A 50 8.70 5.39 3.90
N SER A 51 9.26 6.54 4.32
CA SER A 51 9.68 7.60 3.40
C SER A 51 11.05 7.35 2.77
N GLY A 52 11.73 6.27 3.15
CA GLY A 52 13.06 5.91 2.67
C GLY A 52 14.16 6.88 3.09
N GLN A 53 13.97 7.64 4.17
CA GLN A 53 14.98 8.52 4.76
C GLN A 53 16.04 7.73 5.52
N ILE A 54 15.69 6.56 6.03
CA ILE A 54 16.60 5.62 6.68
C ILE A 54 16.50 4.24 6.01
N THR A 55 17.55 3.45 6.14
CA THR A 55 17.59 2.07 5.65
C THR A 55 16.94 1.12 6.67
N ALA A 56 16.68 -0.13 6.25
CA ALA A 56 16.22 -1.19 7.15
C ALA A 56 17.22 -1.45 8.29
N GLU A 57 18.52 -1.34 8.02
CA GLU A 57 19.58 -1.52 9.02
C GLU A 57 19.62 -0.35 10.02
N ASP A 58 19.46 0.90 9.54
CA ASP A 58 19.35 2.07 10.42
C ASP A 58 18.11 1.93 11.33
N PHE A 59 16.97 1.53 10.76
CA PHE A 59 15.74 1.28 11.52
C PHE A 59 15.96 0.23 12.62
N ARG A 60 16.57 -0.92 12.28
CA ARG A 60 16.91 -1.97 13.26
C ARG A 60 17.77 -1.40 14.39
N SER A 61 18.78 -0.62 14.04
CA SER A 61 19.72 -0.04 15.00
C SER A 61 19.03 0.96 15.92
N GLU A 62 18.21 1.86 15.40
CA GLU A 62 17.44 2.83 16.19
C GLU A 62 16.38 2.14 17.06
N LEU A 63 15.66 1.15 16.51
CA LEU A 63 14.70 0.36 17.27
C LEU A 63 15.38 -0.41 18.41
N SER A 64 16.59 -0.95 18.18
CA SER A 64 17.39 -1.61 19.21
C SER A 64 17.69 -0.68 20.39
N ILE A 65 18.01 0.59 20.11
CA ILE A 65 18.21 1.60 21.16
C ILE A 65 16.90 1.84 21.93
N MET A 66 15.77 1.96 21.24
CA MET A 66 14.45 2.19 21.86
C MET A 66 14.03 1.04 22.79
N VAL A 67 14.33 -0.20 22.40
CA VAL A 67 13.98 -1.40 23.23
C VAL A 67 15.04 -1.73 24.28
N GLY A 68 16.23 -1.12 24.21
CA GLY A 68 17.33 -1.31 25.16
C GLY A 68 18.09 -2.64 24.99
N ARG A 69 18.01 -3.27 23.83
CA ARG A 69 18.79 -4.47 23.44
C ARG A 69 19.03 -4.51 21.94
N GLU A 70 20.02 -5.25 21.53
CA GLU A 70 20.23 -5.50 20.10
C GLU A 70 19.10 -6.38 19.54
N LEU A 71 18.52 -5.94 18.41
CA LEU A 71 17.53 -6.66 17.63
C LEU A 71 18.18 -7.23 16.37
N THR A 72 17.69 -8.38 15.93
CA THR A 72 18.02 -8.95 14.63
C THR A 72 17.11 -8.39 13.53
N MET A 73 17.54 -8.49 12.27
CA MET A 73 16.68 -8.15 11.12
C MET A 73 15.41 -9.02 11.09
N GLU A 74 15.50 -10.28 11.50
CA GLU A 74 14.37 -11.21 11.55
C GLU A 74 13.32 -10.81 12.59
N GLU A 75 13.74 -10.28 13.75
CA GLU A 75 12.81 -9.72 14.74
C GLU A 75 12.08 -8.50 14.20
N CYS A 76 12.78 -7.60 13.53
CA CYS A 76 12.17 -6.45 12.87
C CYS A 76 11.19 -6.88 11.76
N TYR A 77 11.59 -7.84 10.93
CA TYR A 77 10.73 -8.44 9.91
C TYR A 77 9.46 -9.03 10.51
N THR A 78 9.59 -9.86 11.55
CA THR A 78 8.46 -10.50 12.22
C THR A 78 7.51 -9.49 12.84
N ALA A 79 8.04 -8.40 13.42
CA ALA A 79 7.25 -7.33 14.00
C ALA A 79 6.45 -6.58 12.92
N TRP A 80 7.08 -6.17 11.82
CA TRP A 80 6.42 -5.52 10.70
C TRP A 80 5.38 -6.41 10.01
N HIS A 81 5.69 -7.70 9.85
CA HIS A 81 4.73 -8.67 9.30
C HIS A 81 3.47 -8.81 10.16
N GLY A 82 3.51 -8.36 11.42
CA GLY A 82 2.33 -8.24 12.28
C GLY A 82 1.19 -7.38 11.69
N TYR A 83 1.48 -6.47 10.77
CA TYR A 83 0.44 -5.71 10.06
C TYR A 83 -0.38 -6.57 9.09
N VAL A 84 0.15 -7.67 8.60
CA VAL A 84 -0.54 -8.54 7.64
C VAL A 84 -1.51 -9.45 8.37
N ASP A 85 -2.81 -9.30 8.11
CA ASP A 85 -3.83 -10.27 8.54
C ASP A 85 -3.92 -11.41 7.51
N HIS A 86 -4.38 -11.11 6.31
CA HIS A 86 -4.41 -12.04 5.19
C HIS A 86 -4.49 -11.30 3.85
N VAL A 87 -4.23 -12.03 2.77
CA VAL A 87 -4.46 -11.56 1.39
C VAL A 87 -5.75 -12.16 0.85
N PRO A 88 -6.82 -11.39 0.67
CA PRO A 88 -8.07 -11.92 0.14
C PRO A 88 -7.91 -12.37 -1.31
N ARG A 89 -8.12 -13.64 -1.60
CA ARG A 89 -7.98 -14.21 -2.95
C ARG A 89 -8.84 -13.48 -3.97
N ARG A 90 -10.07 -13.06 -3.58
CA ARG A 90 -10.97 -12.27 -4.42
C ARG A 90 -10.34 -10.99 -4.98
N ASN A 91 -9.45 -10.34 -4.20
CA ASN A 91 -8.79 -9.11 -4.63
C ASN A 91 -7.74 -9.41 -5.71
N LEU A 92 -6.96 -10.47 -5.54
CA LEU A 92 -5.95 -10.89 -6.51
C LEU A 92 -6.57 -11.33 -7.84
N GLU A 93 -7.65 -12.12 -7.78
CA GLU A 93 -8.41 -12.54 -8.94
C GLU A 93 -8.99 -11.34 -9.71
N ALA A 94 -9.55 -10.35 -8.99
CA ALA A 94 -10.08 -9.14 -9.59
C ALA A 94 -8.97 -8.27 -10.25
N ILE A 95 -7.81 -8.16 -9.64
CA ILE A 95 -6.66 -7.45 -10.20
C ILE A 95 -6.22 -8.12 -11.53
N LEU A 96 -6.13 -9.44 -11.56
CA LEU A 96 -5.79 -10.18 -12.78
C LEU A 96 -6.86 -10.03 -13.87
N ASP A 97 -8.15 -10.04 -13.50
CA ASP A 97 -9.25 -9.79 -14.43
C ASP A 97 -9.18 -8.38 -15.05
N LEU A 98 -8.93 -7.35 -14.23
CA LEU A 98 -8.75 -5.98 -14.72
C LEU A 98 -7.61 -5.88 -15.73
N ARG A 99 -6.49 -6.53 -15.50
CA ARG A 99 -5.37 -6.60 -16.45
C ARG A 99 -5.76 -7.35 -17.72
N ALA A 100 -6.48 -8.46 -17.59
CA ALA A 100 -6.99 -9.22 -18.75
C ALA A 100 -7.98 -8.39 -19.61
N ARG A 101 -8.74 -7.49 -18.98
CA ARG A 101 -9.62 -6.52 -19.64
C ARG A 101 -8.87 -5.34 -20.28
N GLY A 102 -7.55 -5.28 -20.16
CA GLY A 102 -6.68 -4.29 -20.81
C GLY A 102 -6.44 -3.00 -20.00
N TYR A 103 -6.84 -2.94 -18.73
CA TYR A 103 -6.44 -1.86 -17.85
C TYR A 103 -4.97 -2.00 -17.44
N LYS A 104 -4.26 -0.89 -17.34
CA LYS A 104 -2.97 -0.85 -16.63
C LYS A 104 -3.25 -0.84 -15.14
N VAL A 105 -2.70 -1.80 -14.40
CA VAL A 105 -2.93 -1.92 -12.97
C VAL A 105 -1.61 -1.75 -12.23
N CYS A 106 -1.52 -0.76 -11.35
CA CYS A 106 -0.33 -0.51 -10.57
C CYS A 106 -0.60 -0.46 -9.06
N LEU A 107 0.46 -0.68 -8.29
CA LEU A 107 0.47 -0.50 -6.85
C LEU A 107 1.06 0.86 -6.50
N LEU A 108 0.41 1.61 -5.61
CA LEU A 108 0.89 2.89 -5.06
C LEU A 108 0.76 2.85 -3.54
N SER A 109 1.84 2.53 -2.83
CA SER A 109 1.78 2.20 -1.41
C SER A 109 2.78 2.95 -0.55
N ASN A 110 2.32 3.43 0.62
CA ASN A 110 3.19 3.76 1.73
C ASN A 110 3.59 2.43 2.39
N THR A 111 4.86 2.07 2.27
CA THR A 111 5.37 0.77 2.72
C THR A 111 6.88 0.83 2.99
N ASN A 112 7.47 -0.29 3.35
CA ASN A 112 8.86 -0.35 3.77
C ASN A 112 9.53 -1.68 3.33
N PRO A 113 10.88 -1.78 3.40
CA PRO A 113 11.61 -2.96 2.97
C PRO A 113 11.21 -4.26 3.66
N PHE A 114 10.80 -4.24 4.93
CA PHE A 114 10.40 -5.45 5.66
C PHE A 114 9.08 -6.02 5.11
N MET A 115 8.10 -5.17 4.86
CA MET A 115 6.83 -5.58 4.24
C MET A 115 7.06 -6.14 2.84
N MET A 116 7.90 -5.48 2.04
CA MET A 116 8.19 -5.92 0.68
C MET A 116 9.06 -7.19 0.62
N GLN A 117 9.86 -7.48 1.65
CA GLN A 117 10.61 -8.73 1.74
C GLN A 117 9.69 -9.94 1.73
N TRP A 118 8.58 -9.90 2.50
CA TRP A 118 7.54 -10.93 2.48
C TRP A 118 6.81 -10.96 1.14
N ALA A 119 6.29 -9.79 0.72
CA ALA A 119 5.45 -9.69 -0.47
C ALA A 119 6.16 -10.13 -1.76
N ASN A 120 7.48 -9.98 -1.84
CA ASN A 120 8.29 -10.41 -2.97
C ASN A 120 8.66 -11.91 -2.97
N ARG A 121 8.34 -12.65 -1.91
CA ARG A 121 8.64 -14.10 -1.83
C ARG A 121 7.42 -14.94 -2.21
N ASP A 122 6.33 -14.74 -1.50
CA ASP A 122 5.10 -15.52 -1.66
C ASP A 122 3.92 -14.69 -1.17
N PHE A 123 3.33 -13.89 -2.07
CA PHE A 123 2.28 -12.95 -1.70
C PHE A 123 0.91 -13.61 -1.57
N ASP A 124 0.65 -14.62 -2.40
CA ASP A 124 -0.66 -15.29 -2.48
C ASP A 124 -0.71 -16.64 -1.74
N GLY A 125 0.41 -17.11 -1.19
CA GLY A 125 0.52 -18.43 -0.58
C GLY A 125 0.65 -19.57 -1.60
N GLU A 126 0.76 -19.25 -2.89
CA GLU A 126 0.92 -20.19 -4.01
C GLU A 126 2.30 -20.06 -4.68
N GLY A 127 3.17 -19.18 -4.14
CA GLY A 127 4.55 -18.97 -4.60
C GLY A 127 4.71 -17.78 -5.56
N HIS A 128 3.68 -16.96 -5.78
CA HIS A 128 3.81 -15.79 -6.63
C HIS A 128 4.21 -14.55 -5.81
N PRO A 129 5.24 -13.81 -6.26
CA PRO A 129 5.58 -12.52 -5.68
C PRO A 129 4.50 -11.48 -6.02
N ILE A 130 4.40 -10.42 -5.21
CA ILE A 130 3.42 -9.34 -5.43
C ILE A 130 3.51 -8.72 -6.84
N GLY A 131 4.71 -8.60 -7.41
CA GLY A 131 4.93 -8.09 -8.76
C GLY A 131 4.27 -8.93 -9.86
N TYR A 132 3.84 -10.17 -9.59
CA TYR A 132 3.06 -10.97 -10.53
C TYR A 132 1.68 -10.35 -10.84
N PHE A 133 1.10 -9.65 -9.87
CA PHE A 133 -0.25 -9.10 -9.95
C PHE A 133 -0.31 -7.70 -10.59
N PHE A 134 0.78 -6.94 -10.59
CA PHE A 134 0.81 -5.54 -11.02
C PHE A 134 1.74 -5.31 -12.21
N ASP A 135 1.37 -4.37 -13.09
CA ASP A 135 2.21 -3.94 -14.21
C ASP A 135 3.37 -3.04 -13.75
N ALA A 136 3.19 -2.31 -12.64
CA ALA A 136 4.22 -1.51 -11.99
C ALA A 136 3.90 -1.31 -10.51
N MET A 137 4.93 -0.98 -9.73
CA MET A 137 4.80 -0.67 -8.31
C MET A 137 5.52 0.64 -7.99
N TYR A 138 4.86 1.50 -7.21
CA TYR A 138 5.37 2.77 -6.71
C TYR A 138 5.35 2.72 -5.19
N LEU A 139 6.51 2.44 -4.62
CA LEU A 139 6.69 2.17 -3.20
C LEU A 139 7.32 3.40 -2.54
N SER A 140 6.72 3.91 -1.48
CA SER A 140 7.13 5.19 -0.88
C SER A 140 8.61 5.23 -0.49
N TYR A 141 9.15 4.14 0.08
CA TYR A 141 10.55 4.09 0.49
C TYR A 141 11.54 4.11 -0.70
N GLU A 142 11.11 3.66 -1.89
CA GLU A 142 11.90 3.76 -3.14
C GLU A 142 11.72 5.14 -3.79
N CYS A 143 10.48 5.64 -3.82
CA CYS A 143 10.16 6.97 -4.34
C CYS A 143 10.68 8.12 -3.47
N LYS A 144 11.10 7.84 -2.23
CA LYS A 144 11.54 8.83 -1.21
C LYS A 144 10.47 9.87 -0.87
N VAL A 145 9.23 9.53 -1.07
CA VAL A 145 8.05 10.37 -0.81
C VAL A 145 6.82 9.50 -0.55
N MET A 146 5.98 9.95 0.38
CA MET A 146 4.79 9.22 0.84
C MET A 146 3.51 9.91 0.37
N LYS A 147 2.42 9.13 0.17
CA LYS A 147 1.06 9.67 0.18
C LYS A 147 0.78 10.35 1.52
N PRO A 148 0.04 11.45 1.57
CA PRO A 148 -0.74 12.10 0.51
C PRO A 148 0.01 13.18 -0.28
N ARG A 149 1.35 13.22 -0.25
CA ARG A 149 2.11 14.23 -0.99
C ARG A 149 1.91 14.06 -2.50
N ARG A 150 1.67 15.20 -3.18
CA ARG A 150 1.41 15.25 -4.63
C ARG A 150 2.50 14.55 -5.45
N GLU A 151 3.74 14.66 -5.01
CA GLU A 151 4.91 14.19 -5.74
C GLU A 151 4.88 12.68 -6.01
N ILE A 152 4.32 11.85 -5.09
CA ILE A 152 4.25 10.40 -5.32
C ILE A 152 3.21 10.06 -6.41
N PHE A 153 2.10 10.78 -6.45
CA PHE A 153 1.10 10.62 -7.51
C PHE A 153 1.67 11.07 -8.86
N ASP A 154 2.41 12.17 -8.91
CA ASP A 154 3.08 12.65 -10.13
C ASP A 154 4.12 11.63 -10.63
N ILE A 155 4.85 10.94 -9.74
CA ILE A 155 5.77 9.85 -10.09
C ILE A 155 4.98 8.70 -10.73
N MET A 156 3.90 8.26 -10.10
CA MET A 156 3.05 7.17 -10.59
C MET A 156 2.44 7.51 -11.95
N LEU A 157 1.83 8.68 -12.10
CA LEU A 157 1.20 9.11 -13.36
C LEU A 157 2.20 9.17 -14.51
N ARG A 158 3.40 9.72 -14.28
CA ARG A 158 4.49 9.74 -15.28
C ARG A 158 4.94 8.32 -15.64
N GLY A 159 5.14 7.45 -14.64
CA GLY A 159 5.57 6.07 -14.87
C GLY A 159 4.54 5.25 -15.63
N GLN A 160 3.25 5.49 -15.39
CA GLN A 160 2.14 4.87 -16.12
C GLN A 160 1.85 5.52 -17.49
N GLN A 161 2.44 6.69 -17.77
CA GLN A 161 2.10 7.51 -18.94
C GLN A 161 0.60 7.77 -19.01
N SER A 162 0.00 8.15 -17.88
CA SER A 162 -1.45 8.33 -17.71
C SER A 162 -1.75 9.73 -17.17
N LEU A 163 -2.94 10.22 -17.51
CA LEU A 163 -3.47 11.48 -16.98
C LEU A 163 -4.31 11.20 -15.71
N PRO A 164 -4.45 12.17 -14.80
CA PRO A 164 -5.30 12.01 -13.62
C PRO A 164 -6.72 11.56 -13.96
N GLU A 165 -7.37 12.18 -14.94
CA GLU A 165 -8.74 11.87 -15.40
C GLU A 165 -8.89 10.49 -16.06
N GLU A 166 -7.79 9.84 -16.42
CA GLU A 166 -7.76 8.49 -16.96
C GLU A 166 -7.46 7.43 -15.87
N THR A 167 -7.30 7.88 -14.60
CA THR A 167 -6.86 7.03 -13.49
C THR A 167 -7.94 6.92 -12.42
N VAL A 168 -8.17 5.70 -11.95
CA VAL A 168 -8.89 5.43 -10.68
C VAL A 168 -7.85 5.10 -9.62
N PHE A 169 -7.98 5.72 -8.46
CA PHE A 169 -7.17 5.42 -7.28
C PHE A 169 -8.04 4.82 -6.17
N VAL A 170 -7.65 3.67 -5.65
CA VAL A 170 -8.34 2.90 -4.60
C VAL A 170 -7.43 2.84 -3.38
N ASP A 171 -7.85 3.48 -2.28
CA ASP A 171 -7.04 3.60 -1.07
C ASP A 171 -7.97 3.76 0.15
N ASP A 172 -7.69 3.10 1.26
CA ASP A 172 -8.51 3.13 2.47
C ASP A 172 -8.23 4.37 3.35
N GLY A 173 -7.19 5.16 3.02
CA GLY A 173 -6.83 6.40 3.70
C GLY A 173 -7.55 7.63 3.15
N PRO A 174 -8.50 8.26 3.87
CA PRO A 174 -9.27 9.40 3.35
C PRO A 174 -8.41 10.56 2.86
N ARG A 175 -7.29 10.87 3.55
CA ARG A 175 -6.36 11.94 3.15
C ARG A 175 -5.67 11.66 1.82
N ASN A 176 -5.36 10.40 1.53
CA ASN A 176 -4.77 9.98 0.26
C ASN A 176 -5.77 10.13 -0.87
N VAL A 177 -7.00 9.68 -0.62
CA VAL A 177 -8.15 9.79 -1.54
C VAL A 177 -8.45 11.27 -1.88
N GLU A 178 -8.51 12.14 -0.87
CA GLU A 178 -8.71 13.59 -1.06
C GLU A 178 -7.59 14.21 -1.91
N ALA A 179 -6.33 13.86 -1.65
CA ALA A 179 -5.20 14.38 -2.42
C ALA A 179 -5.24 13.93 -3.89
N ALA A 180 -5.57 12.68 -4.16
CA ALA A 180 -5.72 12.15 -5.51
C ALA A 180 -6.91 12.79 -6.25
N ALA A 181 -8.06 12.95 -5.58
CA ALA A 181 -9.24 13.62 -6.12
C ALA A 181 -8.96 15.08 -6.48
N ALA A 182 -8.20 15.80 -5.65
CA ALA A 182 -7.78 17.18 -5.93
C ALA A 182 -6.88 17.30 -7.18
N MET A 183 -6.25 16.21 -7.60
CA MET A 183 -5.47 16.14 -8.85
C MET A 183 -6.34 15.78 -10.08
N GLY A 184 -7.61 15.44 -9.88
CA GLY A 184 -8.54 15.05 -10.95
C GLY A 184 -8.66 13.54 -11.18
N MET A 185 -8.11 12.70 -10.33
CA MET A 185 -8.33 11.26 -10.38
C MET A 185 -9.74 10.92 -9.90
N ARG A 186 -10.30 9.81 -10.38
CA ARG A 186 -11.44 9.17 -9.72
C ARG A 186 -10.93 8.39 -8.54
N THR A 187 -11.68 8.38 -7.46
CA THR A 187 -11.21 7.76 -6.21
C THR A 187 -12.27 6.87 -5.59
N LEU A 188 -11.80 5.80 -4.94
CA LEU A 188 -12.60 4.95 -4.06
C LEU A 188 -11.91 4.87 -2.70
N CYS A 189 -12.70 4.92 -1.63
CA CYS A 189 -12.20 4.83 -0.26
C CYS A 189 -12.90 3.67 0.47
N PRO A 190 -12.55 2.41 0.15
CA PRO A 190 -13.08 1.27 0.88
C PRO A 190 -12.51 1.25 2.30
N GLN A 191 -13.22 0.61 3.22
CA GLN A 191 -12.65 0.30 4.53
C GLN A 191 -11.69 -0.89 4.45
N ASN A 192 -10.84 -1.05 5.47
CA ASN A 192 -9.92 -2.18 5.55
C ASN A 192 -10.67 -3.51 5.30
N ASN A 193 -10.21 -4.26 4.30
CA ASN A 193 -10.78 -5.54 3.85
C ASN A 193 -12.23 -5.46 3.28
N GLU A 194 -12.73 -4.27 2.97
CA GLU A 194 -14.00 -4.14 2.26
C GLU A 194 -13.90 -4.68 0.83
N ASP A 195 -14.98 -5.24 0.34
CA ASP A 195 -15.05 -5.71 -1.05
C ASP A 195 -15.30 -4.53 -2.01
N TRP A 196 -14.23 -3.98 -2.55
CA TRP A 196 -14.25 -2.81 -3.43
C TRP A 196 -14.68 -3.11 -4.88
N ARG A 197 -14.84 -4.37 -5.27
CA ARG A 197 -15.06 -4.77 -6.66
C ARG A 197 -16.31 -4.15 -7.29
N ALA A 198 -17.45 -4.22 -6.60
CA ALA A 198 -18.69 -3.60 -7.09
C ALA A 198 -18.58 -2.09 -7.22
N MET A 199 -17.95 -1.41 -6.24
CA MET A 199 -17.70 0.03 -6.27
C MET A 199 -16.83 0.42 -7.48
N LEU A 200 -15.81 -0.37 -7.78
CA LEU A 200 -14.92 -0.13 -8.91
C LEU A 200 -15.66 -0.35 -10.24
N ASP A 201 -16.43 -1.40 -10.37
CA ASP A 201 -17.22 -1.67 -11.58
C ASP A 201 -18.22 -0.55 -11.88
N GLU A 202 -18.86 0.04 -10.87
CA GLU A 202 -19.73 1.21 -11.04
C GLU A 202 -18.95 2.41 -11.60
N VAL A 203 -17.75 2.68 -11.08
CA VAL A 203 -16.89 3.79 -11.57
C VAL A 203 -16.43 3.55 -13.00
N LEU A 204 -16.12 2.31 -13.37
CA LEU A 204 -15.71 1.96 -14.72
C LEU A 204 -16.87 2.02 -15.73
N ALA A 205 -18.08 1.61 -15.32
CA ALA A 205 -19.29 1.61 -16.16
C ALA A 205 -19.86 3.02 -16.42
N CYS A 206 -19.60 3.99 -15.57
CA CYS A 206 -20.22 5.34 -15.63
C CYS A 206 -19.91 6.12 -16.93
N LYS A 207 -18.92 5.71 -17.74
CA LYS A 207 -18.56 6.39 -19.00
C LYS A 207 -18.99 5.68 -20.28
N GLU A 208 -19.49 4.48 -20.20
CA GLU A 208 -20.09 3.87 -21.41
C GLU A 208 -21.40 4.56 -21.81
N ARG A 209 -22.02 5.29 -20.87
CA ARG A 209 -23.28 6.05 -21.11
C ARG A 209 -23.09 7.47 -21.68
N GLU A 210 -21.95 8.12 -21.40
CA GLU A 210 -21.66 9.48 -21.88
C GLU A 210 -21.09 9.53 -23.32
N SER A 211 -20.77 8.39 -23.92
CA SER A 211 -20.25 8.29 -25.30
C SER A 211 -21.31 7.86 -26.33
N ILE A 212 -22.60 7.78 -25.94
CA ILE A 212 -23.71 7.32 -26.81
C ILE A 212 -24.67 8.51 -27.12
N ASP A 213 -24.48 9.67 -26.53
CA ASP A 213 -25.17 10.93 -26.87
C ASP A 213 -24.22 11.88 -27.63
#